data_1c3f7b658b6bbd9d40fb648a0fb60834
#
_entry.id   1c3f7b658b6bbd9d40fb648a0fb60834
#
_cell.length_a   1.000
_cell.length_b   1.000
_cell.length_c   1.000
_cell.angle_alpha   90.00
_cell.angle_beta   90.00
_cell.angle_gamma   90.00
#
_symmetry.space_group_name_H-M   'P 1'
#
loop_
_entity.id
_entity.type
_entity.pdbx_description
1 polymer ?
#
loop_
_entity_poly.entity_id
_entity_poly.type
_entity_poly.pdbx_seq_one_letter_code
_entity_poly.pdbx_strand_id
1 'polypeptide(L)'
;MSEPILSVRDLSVSFPSEYGTVHAVSNLSYEVHKGEALAIVGESGSGKSVSSLAVMGLLPRNATVSGEIELLGRKLFTMDDGQLSTLRGNTISMVFQDPLSALTPVFQVGKQIAEVVRIHHPEVSVSRADRRAIELLEAVGIPEPARRATQYPHEYSGGMRQRAMIAMAIANEPEMIIADEPTTALDVTIQAQVMDLLKSAQEMLGAATVLITHDMGVVAGFADRVLVMKDSQMVETGGVDEIFYRPREEYTRSLLAAVPRVDLAESEGSKSIAGSALRHVADPAAGSTVSTPREQRPTVLEVEDLHRIYPITKGALVRRKIGEQRAVDGISFDIREGECLALVGESGCGKTTTLMEIMQLRAPQQGAIRVNGTEVQDLTRKERAALRSDVTIVFQDPMAALDPRMPIADILKEPMRVQGYTKERMDERVEWLLKTVGLLPEHAARFPTEFSGGQRQRVGVARALACDPKLIVLDEPTSALDVTVQAGVLAMLADLKVRLGVSFLFVSHDLSVVRHISDRIAVMRKGKIVELGDTEDVFSDPQHEYSRELLSAVPIPDPEIARQRRRDVIDRSAFKGVGGAAAGAGTAS
;
A
#
# COMPACT_ATOMS: atom_id res chain seq x y z
N MET A 1 29.13 -21.76 -13.28
CA MET A 1 27.78 -21.22 -12.86
C MET A 1 27.07 -22.42 -12.24
N SER A 2 26.47 -22.26 -11.06
CA SER A 2 25.64 -23.30 -10.43
C SER A 2 24.41 -23.54 -11.31
N GLU A 3 23.92 -24.80 -11.36
CA GLU A 3 22.67 -25.10 -12.05
C GLU A 3 21.53 -24.28 -11.46
N PRO A 4 20.61 -23.75 -12.30
CA PRO A 4 19.47 -22.98 -11.81
C PRO A 4 18.50 -23.89 -11.04
N ILE A 5 17.92 -23.37 -9.94
CA ILE A 5 16.82 -24.04 -9.23
C ILE A 5 15.53 -23.99 -10.07
N LEU A 6 15.25 -22.81 -10.67
CA LEU A 6 14.12 -22.60 -11.56
C LEU A 6 14.63 -22.12 -12.92
N SER A 7 14.18 -22.73 -14.01
CA SER A 7 14.35 -22.25 -15.38
C SER A 7 12.99 -22.13 -16.05
N VAL A 8 12.69 -20.93 -16.53
CA VAL A 8 11.49 -20.62 -17.31
C VAL A 8 11.93 -20.23 -18.70
N ARG A 9 11.40 -20.88 -19.75
CA ARG A 9 11.75 -20.63 -21.15
C ARG A 9 10.51 -20.41 -22.00
N ASP A 10 10.47 -19.28 -22.69
CA ASP A 10 9.43 -18.89 -23.65
C ASP A 10 7.99 -19.06 -23.12
N LEU A 11 7.82 -18.82 -21.79
CA LEU A 11 6.53 -18.92 -21.14
C LEU A 11 5.55 -17.92 -21.73
N SER A 12 4.43 -18.44 -22.26
CA SER A 12 3.32 -17.61 -22.70
C SER A 12 2.02 -18.11 -22.07
N VAL A 13 1.22 -17.18 -21.57
CA VAL A 13 -0.07 -17.46 -20.93
C VAL A 13 -1.13 -16.55 -21.52
N SER A 14 -2.25 -17.15 -21.94
CA SER A 14 -3.39 -16.42 -22.48
C SER A 14 -4.72 -16.93 -21.93
N PHE A 15 -5.70 -16.04 -21.90
CA PHE A 15 -7.06 -16.31 -21.43
C PHE A 15 -8.09 -15.93 -22.49
N PRO A 16 -9.14 -16.75 -22.70
CA PRO A 16 -10.27 -16.35 -23.52
C PRO A 16 -11.08 -15.25 -22.82
N SER A 17 -11.51 -14.23 -23.55
CA SER A 17 -12.35 -13.12 -23.09
C SER A 17 -13.49 -12.90 -24.08
N GLU A 18 -14.54 -12.19 -23.68
CA GLU A 18 -15.67 -11.82 -24.55
C GLU A 18 -15.25 -11.01 -25.78
N TYR A 19 -14.13 -10.28 -25.68
CA TYR A 19 -13.60 -9.42 -26.74
C TYR A 19 -12.40 -10.04 -27.49
N GLY A 20 -12.09 -11.32 -27.28
CA GLY A 20 -10.98 -12.02 -27.90
C GLY A 20 -10.05 -12.70 -26.90
N THR A 21 -8.80 -12.95 -27.28
CA THR A 21 -7.79 -13.58 -26.41
C THR A 21 -6.95 -12.50 -25.74
N VAL A 22 -6.85 -12.56 -24.41
CA VAL A 22 -5.96 -11.70 -23.62
C VAL A 22 -4.66 -12.44 -23.38
N HIS A 23 -3.54 -11.89 -23.86
CA HIS A 23 -2.20 -12.40 -23.60
C HIS A 23 -1.67 -11.80 -22.30
N ALA A 24 -1.64 -12.59 -21.24
CA ALA A 24 -1.19 -12.13 -19.91
C ALA A 24 0.32 -12.24 -19.72
N VAL A 25 0.98 -13.19 -20.40
CA VAL A 25 2.44 -13.35 -20.45
C VAL A 25 2.82 -13.76 -21.87
N SER A 26 3.89 -13.18 -22.43
CA SER A 26 4.36 -13.44 -23.80
C SER A 26 5.88 -13.66 -23.82
N ASN A 27 6.31 -14.88 -24.15
CA ASN A 27 7.72 -15.27 -24.35
C ASN A 27 8.65 -14.90 -23.19
N LEU A 28 8.19 -15.09 -21.94
CA LEU A 28 8.97 -14.79 -20.75
C LEU A 28 10.01 -15.88 -20.49
N SER A 29 11.29 -15.50 -20.39
CA SER A 29 12.38 -16.42 -20.08
C SER A 29 13.26 -15.84 -18.98
N TYR A 30 13.52 -16.63 -17.92
CA TYR A 30 14.41 -16.27 -16.82
C TYR A 30 14.85 -17.52 -16.04
N GLU A 31 15.91 -17.38 -15.28
CA GLU A 31 16.44 -18.42 -14.40
C GLU A 31 16.62 -17.86 -12.98
N VAL A 32 16.51 -18.70 -11.97
CA VAL A 32 16.77 -18.37 -10.57
C VAL A 32 17.71 -19.39 -9.99
N HIS A 33 18.77 -18.91 -9.32
CA HIS A 33 19.79 -19.77 -8.73
C HIS A 33 19.59 -19.94 -7.22
N LYS A 34 20.27 -20.94 -6.64
CA LYS A 34 20.18 -21.23 -5.20
C LYS A 34 20.61 -20.03 -4.36
N GLY A 35 19.77 -19.66 -3.38
CA GLY A 35 20.00 -18.52 -2.49
C GLY A 35 19.86 -17.16 -3.14
N GLU A 36 19.50 -17.09 -4.45
CA GLU A 36 19.30 -15.84 -5.17
C GLU A 36 17.92 -15.25 -4.86
N ALA A 37 17.85 -13.92 -4.72
CA ALA A 37 16.62 -13.14 -4.69
C ALA A 37 16.41 -12.43 -6.02
N LEU A 38 15.48 -12.93 -6.85
CA LEU A 38 15.02 -12.27 -8.08
C LEU A 38 13.76 -11.44 -7.79
N ALA A 39 13.79 -10.14 -8.05
CA ALA A 39 12.59 -9.32 -8.06
C ALA A 39 11.99 -9.24 -9.46
N ILE A 40 10.67 -9.45 -9.59
CA ILE A 40 9.89 -9.22 -10.80
C ILE A 40 9.04 -7.96 -10.57
N VAL A 41 9.31 -6.90 -11.34
CA VAL A 41 8.68 -5.59 -11.18
C VAL A 41 7.97 -5.15 -12.44
N GLY A 42 7.03 -4.20 -12.32
CA GLY A 42 6.28 -3.62 -13.45
C GLY A 42 4.89 -3.16 -13.03
N GLU A 43 4.14 -2.55 -13.93
CA GLU A 43 2.78 -2.07 -13.69
C GLU A 43 1.78 -3.22 -13.45
N SER A 44 0.61 -2.89 -12.85
CA SER A 44 -0.49 -3.84 -12.70
C SER A 44 -0.94 -4.36 -14.07
N GLY A 45 -1.24 -5.65 -14.15
CA GLY A 45 -1.60 -6.26 -15.43
C GLY A 45 -0.43 -6.61 -16.35
N SER A 46 0.83 -6.33 -15.98
CA SER A 46 2.00 -6.71 -16.80
C SER A 46 2.32 -8.23 -16.81
N GLY A 47 1.55 -9.05 -16.09
CA GLY A 47 1.69 -10.52 -16.10
C GLY A 47 2.52 -11.12 -14.96
N LYS A 48 3.00 -10.32 -14.00
CA LYS A 48 3.86 -10.77 -12.88
C LYS A 48 3.26 -11.94 -12.09
N SER A 49 2.10 -11.73 -11.48
CA SER A 49 1.41 -12.77 -10.68
C SER A 49 0.98 -13.96 -11.53
N VAL A 50 0.60 -13.74 -12.79
CA VAL A 50 0.24 -14.81 -13.72
C VAL A 50 1.44 -15.72 -14.01
N SER A 51 2.65 -15.14 -14.17
CA SER A 51 3.87 -15.92 -14.37
C SER A 51 4.19 -16.82 -13.17
N SER A 52 4.01 -16.32 -11.95
CA SER A 52 4.21 -17.10 -10.72
C SER A 52 3.17 -18.20 -10.52
N LEU A 53 1.90 -17.91 -10.82
CA LEU A 53 0.85 -18.91 -10.80
C LEU A 53 1.09 -20.01 -11.85
N ALA A 54 1.70 -19.67 -12.99
CA ALA A 54 2.11 -20.66 -13.99
C ALA A 54 3.21 -21.60 -13.44
N VAL A 55 4.22 -21.05 -12.75
CA VAL A 55 5.28 -21.83 -12.08
C VAL A 55 4.68 -22.74 -11.01
N MET A 56 3.70 -22.24 -10.24
CA MET A 56 3.00 -23.04 -9.22
C MET A 56 2.00 -24.04 -9.80
N GLY A 57 1.70 -23.99 -11.13
CA GLY A 57 0.64 -24.78 -11.74
C GLY A 57 -0.75 -24.48 -11.17
N LEU A 58 -1.00 -23.23 -10.76
CA LEU A 58 -2.25 -22.78 -10.13
C LEU A 58 -3.11 -21.90 -11.06
N LEU A 59 -2.79 -21.86 -12.35
CA LEU A 59 -3.63 -21.15 -13.32
C LEU A 59 -5.02 -21.78 -13.44
N PRO A 60 -6.08 -20.97 -13.69
CA PRO A 60 -7.41 -21.49 -13.92
C PRO A 60 -7.45 -22.35 -15.20
N ARG A 61 -8.39 -23.30 -15.25
CA ARG A 61 -8.48 -24.32 -16.33
C ARG A 61 -8.69 -23.74 -17.73
N ASN A 62 -9.19 -22.53 -17.85
CA ASN A 62 -9.39 -21.83 -19.12
C ASN A 62 -8.12 -21.12 -19.63
N ALA A 63 -7.02 -21.15 -18.88
CA ALA A 63 -5.75 -20.62 -19.34
C ALA A 63 -5.12 -21.53 -20.40
N THR A 64 -4.60 -20.92 -21.46
CA THR A 64 -3.74 -21.60 -22.43
C THR A 64 -2.29 -21.23 -22.10
N VAL A 65 -1.46 -22.26 -21.82
CA VAL A 65 -0.07 -22.09 -21.40
C VAL A 65 0.85 -22.78 -22.40
N SER A 66 1.95 -22.13 -22.77
CA SER A 66 3.01 -22.69 -23.61
C SER A 66 4.39 -22.28 -23.10
N GLY A 67 5.44 -22.95 -23.60
CA GLY A 67 6.82 -22.77 -23.11
C GLY A 67 7.26 -23.93 -22.23
N GLU A 68 8.31 -23.75 -21.46
CA GLU A 68 8.87 -24.78 -20.58
C GLU A 68 9.20 -24.20 -19.21
N ILE A 69 8.82 -24.91 -18.15
CA ILE A 69 9.20 -24.59 -16.76
C ILE A 69 9.87 -25.82 -16.15
N GLU A 70 11.08 -25.63 -15.66
CA GLU A 70 11.88 -26.67 -15.03
C GLU A 70 12.26 -26.23 -13.60
N LEU A 71 11.92 -27.05 -12.60
CA LEU A 71 12.25 -26.85 -11.19
C LEU A 71 13.13 -28.02 -10.73
N LEU A 72 14.37 -27.73 -10.33
CA LEU A 72 15.35 -28.74 -9.92
C LEU A 72 15.48 -29.90 -10.93
N GLY A 73 15.56 -29.57 -12.22
CA GLY A 73 15.66 -30.55 -13.31
C GLY A 73 14.35 -31.26 -13.66
N ARG A 74 13.20 -30.90 -13.05
CA ARG A 74 11.90 -31.50 -13.28
C ARG A 74 11.02 -30.59 -14.12
N LYS A 75 10.51 -31.09 -15.26
CA LYS A 75 9.62 -30.35 -16.16
C LYS A 75 8.21 -30.30 -15.60
N LEU A 76 7.77 -29.16 -15.10
CA LEU A 76 6.50 -29.03 -14.39
C LEU A 76 5.27 -29.27 -15.28
N PHE A 77 5.31 -28.86 -16.55
CA PHE A 77 4.18 -29.06 -17.48
C PHE A 77 3.93 -30.52 -17.89
N THR A 78 4.88 -31.42 -17.60
CA THR A 78 4.70 -32.88 -17.84
C THR A 78 4.12 -33.59 -16.62
N MET A 79 3.97 -32.92 -15.49
CA MET A 79 3.49 -33.47 -14.23
C MET A 79 1.96 -33.36 -14.13
N ASP A 80 1.36 -34.38 -13.54
CA ASP A 80 -0.04 -34.32 -13.12
C ASP A 80 -0.20 -33.52 -11.80
N ASP A 81 -1.44 -33.19 -11.43
CA ASP A 81 -1.71 -32.39 -10.24
C ASP A 81 -1.28 -33.08 -8.93
N GLY A 82 -1.33 -34.43 -8.88
CA GLY A 82 -0.82 -35.19 -7.74
C GLY A 82 0.70 -35.03 -7.57
N GLN A 83 1.45 -35.09 -8.67
CA GLN A 83 2.90 -34.86 -8.68
C GLN A 83 3.24 -33.42 -8.31
N LEU A 84 2.55 -32.42 -8.88
CA LEU A 84 2.72 -31.02 -8.53
C LEU A 84 2.38 -30.75 -7.06
N SER A 85 1.38 -31.42 -6.51
CA SER A 85 0.99 -31.31 -5.09
C SER A 85 2.11 -31.77 -4.14
N THR A 86 2.97 -32.70 -4.53
CA THR A 86 4.12 -33.10 -3.71
C THR A 86 5.23 -32.03 -3.66
N LEU A 87 5.30 -31.16 -4.66
CA LEU A 87 6.28 -30.07 -4.72
C LEU A 87 5.75 -28.81 -4.01
N ARG A 88 4.47 -28.51 -4.18
CA ARG A 88 3.83 -27.31 -3.57
C ARG A 88 3.83 -27.43 -2.05
N GLY A 89 4.33 -26.40 -1.36
CA GLY A 89 4.42 -26.36 0.10
C GLY A 89 5.58 -27.18 0.71
N ASN A 90 6.34 -27.88 -0.12
CA ASN A 90 7.53 -28.64 0.31
C ASN A 90 8.81 -28.15 -0.41
N THR A 91 8.88 -28.31 -1.73
CA THR A 91 10.05 -27.87 -2.53
C THR A 91 9.93 -26.41 -2.93
N ILE A 92 8.73 -25.98 -3.31
CA ILE A 92 8.40 -24.62 -3.67
C ILE A 92 7.18 -24.16 -2.87
N SER A 93 7.28 -23.00 -2.26
CA SER A 93 6.20 -22.37 -1.48
C SER A 93 5.81 -21.02 -2.05
N MET A 94 4.59 -20.58 -1.75
CA MET A 94 4.09 -19.27 -2.16
C MET A 94 3.50 -18.50 -0.99
N VAL A 95 3.88 -17.22 -0.91
CA VAL A 95 3.26 -16.20 -0.08
C VAL A 95 2.37 -15.38 -1.01
N PHE A 96 1.05 -15.46 -0.81
CA PHE A 96 0.05 -14.82 -1.68
C PHE A 96 -0.15 -13.34 -1.30
N GLN A 97 -0.66 -12.57 -2.25
CA GLN A 97 -0.96 -11.15 -2.08
C GLN A 97 -2.00 -10.89 -0.97
N ASP A 98 -3.07 -11.68 -0.92
CA ASP A 98 -4.11 -11.58 0.10
C ASP A 98 -4.01 -12.73 1.11
N PRO A 99 -3.65 -12.47 2.38
CA PRO A 99 -3.60 -13.49 3.42
C PRO A 99 -4.95 -14.16 3.71
N LEU A 100 -6.07 -13.47 3.43
CA LEU A 100 -7.41 -14.04 3.64
C LEU A 100 -7.75 -15.10 2.59
N SER A 101 -7.16 -15.03 1.41
CA SER A 101 -7.30 -16.07 0.39
C SER A 101 -6.52 -17.34 0.72
N ALA A 102 -5.42 -17.22 1.49
CA ALA A 102 -4.56 -18.33 1.89
C ALA A 102 -4.99 -19.00 3.21
N LEU A 103 -5.63 -18.24 4.12
CA LEU A 103 -6.06 -18.72 5.44
C LEU A 103 -7.56 -19.03 5.45
N THR A 104 -7.93 -20.28 5.71
CA THR A 104 -9.33 -20.69 5.84
C THR A 104 -9.94 -20.10 7.11
N PRO A 105 -10.99 -19.24 7.03
CA PRO A 105 -11.47 -18.45 8.16
C PRO A 105 -12.11 -19.26 9.31
N VAL A 106 -12.52 -20.49 9.02
CA VAL A 106 -13.22 -21.38 9.97
C VAL A 106 -12.30 -22.35 10.72
N PHE A 107 -10.99 -22.32 10.42
CA PHE A 107 -9.99 -23.14 11.12
C PHE A 107 -9.01 -22.28 11.90
N GLN A 108 -8.55 -22.81 13.05
CA GLN A 108 -7.52 -22.16 13.86
C GLN A 108 -6.21 -22.06 13.08
N VAL A 109 -5.49 -20.94 13.24
CA VAL A 109 -4.24 -20.68 12.49
C VAL A 109 -3.19 -21.76 12.77
N GLY A 110 -2.98 -22.16 14.02
CA GLY A 110 -2.03 -23.23 14.36
C GLY A 110 -2.35 -24.56 13.71
N LYS A 111 -3.66 -24.88 13.54
CA LYS A 111 -4.06 -26.13 12.88
C LYS A 111 -3.76 -26.11 11.37
N GLN A 112 -3.92 -24.97 10.73
CA GLN A 112 -3.58 -24.82 9.31
C GLN A 112 -2.07 -24.95 9.07
N ILE A 113 -1.24 -24.36 9.92
CA ILE A 113 0.24 -24.54 9.86
C ILE A 113 0.63 -25.99 10.12
N ALA A 114 0.04 -26.64 11.13
CA ALA A 114 0.29 -28.05 11.47
C ALA A 114 -0.15 -28.99 10.33
N GLU A 115 -1.21 -28.64 9.60
CA GLU A 115 -1.70 -29.39 8.44
C GLU A 115 -0.68 -29.38 7.30
N VAL A 116 -0.09 -28.22 6.97
CA VAL A 116 0.97 -28.10 5.95
C VAL A 116 2.15 -29.03 6.26
N VAL A 117 2.58 -29.11 7.53
CA VAL A 117 3.64 -30.04 7.95
C VAL A 117 3.21 -31.49 7.72
N ARG A 118 1.99 -31.87 8.11
CA ARG A 118 1.53 -33.27 8.06
C ARG A 118 1.18 -33.79 6.67
N ILE A 119 0.78 -32.90 5.77
CA ILE A 119 0.53 -33.28 4.36
C ILE A 119 1.81 -33.85 3.71
N HIS A 120 2.95 -33.23 3.98
CA HIS A 120 4.23 -33.63 3.40
C HIS A 120 5.02 -34.59 4.28
N HIS A 121 4.74 -34.63 5.57
CA HIS A 121 5.39 -35.50 6.56
C HIS A 121 4.35 -36.30 7.34
N PRO A 122 3.68 -37.31 6.71
CA PRO A 122 2.60 -38.08 7.36
C PRO A 122 3.06 -38.88 8.57
N GLU A 123 4.38 -39.13 8.71
CA GLU A 123 4.99 -39.76 9.86
C GLU A 123 5.02 -38.86 11.11
N VAL A 124 4.83 -37.56 10.96
CA VAL A 124 4.81 -36.60 12.08
C VAL A 124 3.50 -36.70 12.85
N SER A 125 3.58 -36.98 14.15
CA SER A 125 2.39 -37.03 15.00
C SER A 125 1.70 -35.66 15.10
N VAL A 126 0.37 -35.66 15.33
CA VAL A 126 -0.43 -34.43 15.48
C VAL A 126 0.18 -33.50 16.54
N SER A 127 0.57 -34.03 17.68
CA SER A 127 1.14 -33.24 18.78
C SER A 127 2.50 -32.61 18.42
N ARG A 128 3.32 -33.28 17.58
CA ARG A 128 4.59 -32.73 17.09
C ARG A 128 4.36 -31.64 16.03
N ALA A 129 3.39 -31.84 15.16
CA ALA A 129 3.00 -30.81 14.17
C ALA A 129 2.41 -29.57 14.84
N ASP A 130 1.55 -29.72 15.87
CA ASP A 130 1.02 -28.61 16.65
C ASP A 130 2.13 -27.81 17.36
N ARG A 131 3.13 -28.50 17.90
CA ARG A 131 4.30 -27.85 18.51
C ARG A 131 5.13 -27.08 17.48
N ARG A 132 5.38 -27.70 16.32
CA ARG A 132 6.09 -27.04 15.20
C ARG A 132 5.35 -25.80 14.73
N ALA A 133 4.01 -25.81 14.71
CA ALA A 133 3.22 -24.63 14.36
C ALA A 133 3.41 -23.48 15.37
N ILE A 134 3.52 -23.77 16.66
CA ILE A 134 3.80 -22.75 17.69
C ILE A 134 5.22 -22.20 17.52
N GLU A 135 6.22 -23.06 17.29
CA GLU A 135 7.62 -22.65 17.01
C GLU A 135 7.72 -21.75 15.78
N LEU A 136 6.99 -22.08 14.71
CA LEU A 136 6.94 -21.26 13.50
C LEU A 136 6.27 -19.91 13.75
N LEU A 137 5.18 -19.85 14.52
CA LEU A 137 4.54 -18.59 14.90
C LEU A 137 5.47 -17.72 15.77
N GLU A 138 6.27 -18.33 16.63
CA GLU A 138 7.30 -17.64 17.40
C GLU A 138 8.42 -17.12 16.50
N ALA A 139 8.92 -17.93 15.59
CA ALA A 139 9.98 -17.58 14.64
C ALA A 139 9.60 -16.39 13.73
N VAL A 140 8.32 -16.28 13.34
CA VAL A 140 7.81 -15.13 12.58
C VAL A 140 7.43 -13.94 13.47
N GLY A 141 7.73 -13.98 14.78
CA GLY A 141 7.54 -12.87 15.71
C GLY A 141 6.07 -12.61 16.09
N ILE A 142 5.22 -13.62 16.10
CA ILE A 142 3.86 -13.48 16.62
C ILE A 142 3.88 -13.54 18.16
N PRO A 143 3.36 -12.50 18.86
CA PRO A 143 3.34 -12.48 20.33
C PRO A 143 2.39 -13.55 20.87
N GLU A 144 2.71 -14.15 22.03
CA GLU A 144 1.91 -15.20 22.67
C GLU A 144 1.57 -16.37 21.72
N PRO A 145 2.58 -17.02 21.04
CA PRO A 145 2.33 -17.91 19.91
C PRO A 145 1.43 -19.10 20.28
N ALA A 146 1.57 -19.68 21.47
CA ALA A 146 0.72 -20.77 21.93
C ALA A 146 -0.76 -20.39 22.06
N ARG A 147 -1.05 -19.18 22.54
CA ARG A 147 -2.43 -18.65 22.60
C ARG A 147 -2.94 -18.31 21.20
N ARG A 148 -2.12 -17.66 20.40
CA ARG A 148 -2.49 -17.26 19.03
C ARG A 148 -2.74 -18.47 18.13
N ALA A 149 -2.00 -19.56 18.26
CA ALA A 149 -2.23 -20.80 17.52
C ALA A 149 -3.68 -21.33 17.63
N THR A 150 -4.37 -21.04 18.75
CA THR A 150 -5.76 -21.46 18.96
C THR A 150 -6.81 -20.48 18.45
N GLN A 151 -6.39 -19.33 17.94
CA GLN A 151 -7.26 -18.30 17.39
C GLN A 151 -7.53 -18.51 15.89
N TYR A 152 -8.57 -17.84 15.40
CA TYR A 152 -8.98 -17.86 14.00
C TYR A 152 -8.38 -16.68 13.22
N PRO A 153 -8.26 -16.76 11.88
CA PRO A 153 -7.69 -15.69 11.07
C PRO A 153 -8.33 -14.31 11.28
N HIS A 154 -9.64 -14.24 11.52
CA HIS A 154 -10.34 -12.98 11.75
C HIS A 154 -10.00 -12.28 13.08
N GLU A 155 -9.37 -13.00 14.03
CA GLU A 155 -8.88 -12.45 15.30
C GLU A 155 -7.44 -11.88 15.19
N TYR A 156 -6.78 -12.06 14.02
CA TYR A 156 -5.44 -11.56 13.73
C TYR A 156 -5.52 -10.19 13.05
N SER A 157 -4.55 -9.31 13.33
CA SER A 157 -4.34 -8.11 12.51
C SER A 157 -3.83 -8.46 11.10
N GLY A 158 -3.86 -7.52 10.16
CA GLY A 158 -3.34 -7.72 8.80
C GLY A 158 -1.89 -8.24 8.82
N GLY A 159 -0.99 -7.56 9.51
CA GLY A 159 0.40 -7.99 9.64
C GLY A 159 0.59 -9.34 10.34
N MET A 160 -0.26 -9.69 11.32
CA MET A 160 -0.20 -11.03 11.93
C MET A 160 -0.65 -12.12 10.96
N ARG A 161 -1.65 -11.87 10.11
CA ARG A 161 -2.09 -12.81 9.07
C ARG A 161 -0.98 -13.03 8.06
N GLN A 162 -0.31 -11.96 7.64
CA GLN A 162 0.82 -12.03 6.71
C GLN A 162 1.98 -12.86 7.29
N ARG A 163 2.36 -12.62 8.55
CA ARG A 163 3.38 -13.41 9.25
C ARG A 163 2.98 -14.88 9.39
N ALA A 164 1.71 -15.18 9.68
CA ALA A 164 1.20 -16.54 9.74
C ALA A 164 1.27 -17.25 8.38
N MET A 165 0.98 -16.54 7.29
CA MET A 165 1.13 -17.06 5.92
C MET A 165 2.60 -17.34 5.60
N ILE A 166 3.54 -16.47 6.01
CA ILE A 166 4.97 -16.73 5.87
C ILE A 166 5.37 -17.97 6.70
N ALA A 167 4.86 -18.12 7.94
CA ALA A 167 5.09 -19.31 8.75
C ALA A 167 4.62 -20.59 8.03
N MET A 168 3.49 -20.54 7.35
CA MET A 168 3.03 -21.67 6.51
C MET A 168 3.98 -21.93 5.34
N ALA A 169 4.43 -20.87 4.65
CA ALA A 169 5.31 -21.00 3.49
C ALA A 169 6.67 -21.61 3.83
N ILE A 170 7.23 -21.32 5.03
CA ILE A 170 8.53 -21.84 5.46
C ILE A 170 8.44 -23.15 6.28
N ALA A 171 7.23 -23.68 6.52
CA ALA A 171 6.99 -24.79 7.45
C ALA A 171 7.80 -26.07 7.14
N ASN A 172 7.98 -26.37 5.85
CA ASN A 172 8.71 -27.54 5.35
C ASN A 172 10.07 -27.19 4.76
N GLU A 173 10.63 -26.03 5.08
CA GLU A 173 11.98 -25.59 4.68
C GLU A 173 12.20 -25.68 3.16
N PRO A 174 11.39 -24.95 2.34
CA PRO A 174 11.41 -25.07 0.89
C PRO A 174 12.74 -24.60 0.28
N GLU A 175 13.10 -25.18 -0.88
CA GLU A 175 14.27 -24.75 -1.68
C GLU A 175 13.99 -23.41 -2.41
N MET A 176 12.70 -23.07 -2.59
CA MET A 176 12.28 -21.85 -3.28
C MET A 176 11.02 -21.26 -2.67
N ILE A 177 11.01 -19.93 -2.51
CA ILE A 177 9.86 -19.15 -2.05
C ILE A 177 9.45 -18.16 -3.16
N ILE A 178 8.19 -18.16 -3.54
CA ILE A 178 7.58 -17.10 -4.36
C ILE A 178 6.79 -16.19 -3.41
N ALA A 179 7.09 -14.89 -3.41
CA ALA A 179 6.36 -13.89 -2.63
C ALA A 179 5.68 -12.91 -3.60
N ASP A 180 4.36 -13.04 -3.74
CA ASP A 180 3.55 -12.21 -4.64
C ASP A 180 2.95 -11.05 -3.87
N GLU A 181 3.51 -9.87 -4.04
CA GLU A 181 3.14 -8.63 -3.34
C GLU A 181 2.94 -8.81 -1.83
N PRO A 182 3.92 -9.33 -1.10
CA PRO A 182 3.75 -9.77 0.30
C PRO A 182 3.49 -8.62 1.29
N THR A 183 3.58 -7.38 0.84
CA THR A 183 3.42 -6.17 1.68
C THR A 183 2.26 -5.28 1.27
N THR A 184 1.48 -5.66 0.26
CA THR A 184 0.30 -4.90 -0.19
C THR A 184 -0.69 -4.71 0.95
N ALA A 185 -1.21 -3.50 1.11
CA ALA A 185 -2.14 -3.07 2.17
C ALA A 185 -1.59 -3.16 3.61
N LEU A 186 -0.27 -3.24 3.79
CA LEU A 186 0.38 -3.12 5.09
C LEU A 186 0.90 -1.69 5.30
N ASP A 187 0.92 -1.24 6.54
CA ASP A 187 1.61 0.00 6.89
C ASP A 187 3.14 -0.19 6.81
N VAL A 188 3.85 0.93 6.65
CA VAL A 188 5.30 0.96 6.40
C VAL A 188 6.11 0.20 7.45
N THR A 189 5.74 0.29 8.72
CA THR A 189 6.43 -0.39 9.83
C THR A 189 6.27 -1.91 9.72
N ILE A 190 5.05 -2.38 9.46
CA ILE A 190 4.77 -3.82 9.28
C ILE A 190 5.39 -4.33 7.97
N GLN A 191 5.36 -3.53 6.91
CA GLN A 191 6.03 -3.84 5.63
C GLN A 191 7.52 -4.12 5.84
N ALA A 192 8.24 -3.21 6.50
CA ALA A 192 9.66 -3.40 6.82
C ALA A 192 9.89 -4.72 7.60
N GLN A 193 9.09 -4.98 8.64
CA GLN A 193 9.20 -6.20 9.44
C GLN A 193 8.91 -7.48 8.65
N VAL A 194 7.97 -7.46 7.70
CA VAL A 194 7.65 -8.59 6.82
C VAL A 194 8.80 -8.85 5.85
N MET A 195 9.38 -7.79 5.27
CA MET A 195 10.52 -7.92 4.36
C MET A 195 11.77 -8.43 5.06
N ASP A 196 12.07 -7.95 6.27
CA ASP A 196 13.17 -8.46 7.10
C ASP A 196 12.97 -9.94 7.45
N LEU A 197 11.73 -10.33 7.76
CA LEU A 197 11.38 -11.73 8.03
C LEU A 197 11.61 -12.62 6.80
N LEU A 198 11.12 -12.22 5.62
CA LEU A 198 11.32 -12.97 4.38
C LEU A 198 12.80 -13.08 4.03
N LYS A 199 13.59 -12.01 4.21
CA LYS A 199 15.02 -12.03 3.94
C LYS A 199 15.77 -12.93 4.92
N SER A 200 15.41 -12.88 6.20
CA SER A 200 15.99 -13.78 7.23
C SER A 200 15.65 -15.24 6.96
N ALA A 201 14.42 -15.53 6.52
CA ALA A 201 14.00 -16.88 6.14
C ALA A 201 14.79 -17.37 4.91
N GLN A 202 14.95 -16.53 3.87
CA GLN A 202 15.77 -16.83 2.69
C GLN A 202 17.20 -17.21 3.08
N GLU A 203 17.84 -16.37 3.91
CA GLU A 203 19.24 -16.58 4.33
C GLU A 203 19.40 -17.84 5.19
N MET A 204 18.51 -18.06 6.15
CA MET A 204 18.55 -19.22 7.05
C MET A 204 18.35 -20.54 6.31
N LEU A 205 17.43 -20.57 5.32
CA LEU A 205 17.13 -21.76 4.54
C LEU A 205 18.09 -21.92 3.34
N GLY A 206 18.80 -20.88 2.93
CA GLY A 206 19.50 -20.85 1.65
C GLY A 206 18.58 -21.00 0.45
N ALA A 207 17.30 -20.65 0.63
CA ALA A 207 16.26 -20.79 -0.39
C ALA A 207 16.42 -19.72 -1.48
N ALA A 208 16.09 -20.08 -2.73
CA ALA A 208 15.88 -19.08 -3.77
C ALA A 208 14.57 -18.31 -3.52
N THR A 209 14.53 -17.04 -3.85
CA THR A 209 13.30 -16.25 -3.68
C THR A 209 12.95 -15.49 -4.95
N VAL A 210 11.69 -15.60 -5.39
CA VAL A 210 11.10 -14.70 -6.40
C VAL A 210 10.17 -13.74 -5.67
N LEU A 211 10.52 -12.47 -5.67
CA LEU A 211 9.70 -11.39 -5.10
C LEU A 211 8.98 -10.65 -6.21
N ILE A 212 7.66 -10.63 -6.19
CA ILE A 212 6.85 -9.79 -7.06
C ILE A 212 6.42 -8.58 -6.26
N THR A 213 6.71 -7.39 -6.78
CA THR A 213 6.30 -6.13 -6.16
C THR A 213 6.34 -4.99 -7.18
N HIS A 214 5.61 -3.93 -6.90
CA HIS A 214 5.72 -2.65 -7.60
C HIS A 214 6.54 -1.61 -6.79
N ASP A 215 6.96 -1.94 -5.56
CA ASP A 215 7.73 -1.05 -4.67
C ASP A 215 9.24 -1.19 -4.94
N MET A 216 9.80 -0.20 -5.67
CA MET A 216 11.22 -0.17 -6.01
C MET A 216 12.12 0.04 -4.78
N GLY A 217 11.63 0.65 -3.71
CA GLY A 217 12.38 0.78 -2.45
C GLY A 217 12.58 -0.58 -1.78
N VAL A 218 11.54 -1.42 -1.78
CA VAL A 218 11.62 -2.82 -1.32
C VAL A 218 12.59 -3.61 -2.19
N VAL A 219 12.53 -3.48 -3.52
CA VAL A 219 13.43 -4.16 -4.46
C VAL A 219 14.89 -3.81 -4.18
N ALA A 220 15.21 -2.53 -3.98
CA ALA A 220 16.55 -2.05 -3.70
C ALA A 220 17.20 -2.71 -2.48
N GLY A 221 16.41 -3.01 -1.44
CA GLY A 221 16.89 -3.61 -0.20
C GLY A 221 16.88 -5.14 -0.17
N PHE A 222 16.10 -5.77 -1.04
CA PHE A 222 15.85 -7.22 -0.99
C PHE A 222 16.54 -8.00 -2.11
N ALA A 223 16.51 -7.51 -3.35
CA ALA A 223 16.85 -8.27 -4.55
C ALA A 223 18.34 -8.28 -4.87
N ASP A 224 18.81 -9.39 -5.44
CA ASP A 224 20.13 -9.50 -6.08
C ASP A 224 20.02 -9.15 -7.58
N ARG A 225 18.94 -9.60 -8.23
CA ARG A 225 18.61 -9.30 -9.63
C ARG A 225 17.19 -8.83 -9.76
N VAL A 226 16.96 -8.04 -10.82
CA VAL A 226 15.63 -7.48 -11.15
C VAL A 226 15.26 -7.86 -12.57
N LEU A 227 14.00 -8.22 -12.75
CA LEU A 227 13.35 -8.44 -14.04
C LEU A 227 12.19 -7.44 -14.15
N VAL A 228 12.24 -6.60 -15.15
CA VAL A 228 11.23 -5.56 -15.41
C VAL A 228 10.27 -6.06 -16.47
N MET A 229 8.97 -6.05 -16.17
CA MET A 229 7.89 -6.45 -17.09
C MET A 229 7.03 -5.25 -17.48
N LYS A 230 6.65 -5.21 -18.76
CA LYS A 230 5.68 -4.28 -19.33
C LYS A 230 4.86 -4.97 -20.40
N ASP A 231 3.56 -4.69 -20.48
CA ASP A 231 2.68 -5.18 -21.55
C ASP A 231 2.85 -6.69 -21.82
N SER A 232 2.87 -7.49 -20.74
CA SER A 232 2.99 -8.96 -20.76
C SER A 232 4.36 -9.50 -21.21
N GLN A 233 5.38 -8.66 -21.35
CA GLN A 233 6.73 -9.03 -21.81
C GLN A 233 7.81 -8.59 -20.82
N MET A 234 8.96 -9.28 -20.87
CA MET A 234 10.18 -8.81 -20.20
C MET A 234 10.79 -7.67 -21.02
N VAL A 235 11.03 -6.53 -20.37
CA VAL A 235 11.64 -5.37 -20.99
C VAL A 235 13.13 -5.32 -20.69
N GLU A 236 13.51 -5.55 -19.44
CA GLU A 236 14.90 -5.49 -19.00
C GLU A 236 15.15 -6.47 -17.85
N THR A 237 16.36 -7.01 -17.77
CA THR A 237 16.84 -7.79 -16.61
C THR A 237 18.31 -7.53 -16.37
N GLY A 238 18.71 -7.49 -15.09
CA GLY A 238 20.08 -7.22 -14.69
C GLY A 238 20.27 -7.31 -13.18
N GLY A 239 21.51 -7.14 -12.72
CA GLY A 239 21.81 -6.97 -11.29
C GLY A 239 21.09 -5.73 -10.74
N VAL A 240 20.75 -5.74 -9.43
CA VAL A 240 20.03 -4.63 -8.81
C VAL A 240 20.74 -3.28 -9.04
N ASP A 241 22.07 -3.22 -8.89
CA ASP A 241 22.84 -1.99 -9.13
C ASP A 241 22.82 -1.56 -10.61
N GLU A 242 22.79 -2.51 -11.56
CA GLU A 242 22.71 -2.21 -12.98
C GLU A 242 21.35 -1.56 -13.31
N ILE A 243 20.27 -2.15 -12.84
CA ILE A 243 18.90 -1.64 -13.08
C ILE A 243 18.69 -0.26 -12.42
N PHE A 244 19.18 -0.05 -11.20
CA PHE A 244 18.96 1.22 -10.49
C PHE A 244 19.85 2.37 -10.98
N TYR A 245 21.12 2.10 -11.28
CA TYR A 245 22.09 3.17 -11.61
C TYR A 245 22.37 3.29 -13.12
N ARG A 246 22.11 2.26 -13.92
CA ARG A 246 22.42 2.23 -15.35
C ARG A 246 21.31 1.54 -16.17
N PRO A 247 20.03 1.92 -15.99
CA PRO A 247 18.95 1.33 -16.75
C PRO A 247 19.14 1.59 -18.26
N ARG A 248 18.99 0.56 -19.08
CA ARG A 248 19.16 0.65 -20.54
C ARG A 248 17.88 1.06 -21.21
N GLU A 249 16.74 0.52 -20.74
CA GLU A 249 15.44 0.72 -21.34
C GLU A 249 14.78 2.01 -20.85
N GLU A 250 14.09 2.70 -21.74
CA GLU A 250 13.39 3.95 -21.44
C GLU A 250 12.27 3.75 -20.40
N TYR A 251 11.57 2.61 -20.49
CA TYR A 251 10.53 2.27 -19.52
C TYR A 251 11.11 2.09 -18.11
N THR A 252 12.22 1.38 -17.97
CA THR A 252 12.88 1.21 -16.66
C THR A 252 13.30 2.55 -16.08
N ARG A 253 13.85 3.45 -16.90
CA ARG A 253 14.17 4.83 -16.48
C ARG A 253 12.94 5.59 -16.01
N SER A 254 11.85 5.49 -16.76
CA SER A 254 10.57 6.14 -16.42
C SER A 254 9.98 5.58 -15.13
N LEU A 255 10.03 4.26 -14.93
CA LEU A 255 9.57 3.58 -13.72
C LEU A 255 10.35 4.05 -12.48
N LEU A 256 11.68 4.08 -12.56
CA LEU A 256 12.54 4.56 -11.47
C LEU A 256 12.34 6.05 -11.17
N ALA A 257 12.15 6.87 -12.20
CA ALA A 257 11.92 8.31 -12.04
C ALA A 257 10.54 8.63 -11.44
N ALA A 258 9.56 7.74 -11.59
CA ALA A 258 8.22 7.91 -11.02
C ALA A 258 8.15 7.56 -9.51
N VAL A 259 9.17 6.89 -8.96
CA VAL A 259 9.20 6.50 -7.54
C VAL A 259 9.43 7.73 -6.66
N PRO A 260 8.52 8.08 -5.74
CA PRO A 260 8.75 9.16 -4.79
C PRO A 260 9.92 8.82 -3.86
N ARG A 261 10.84 9.77 -3.65
CA ARG A 261 12.02 9.57 -2.80
C ARG A 261 11.93 10.38 -1.50
N VAL A 262 12.17 9.72 -0.37
CA VAL A 262 12.16 10.34 0.96
C VAL A 262 13.53 10.96 1.32
N ASP A 263 14.61 10.47 0.73
CA ASP A 263 16.00 10.80 1.07
C ASP A 263 16.55 12.04 0.37
N LEU A 264 15.87 12.55 -0.65
CA LEU A 264 16.30 13.75 -1.37
C LEU A 264 15.54 14.97 -0.85
N ALA A 265 16.20 15.83 -0.08
CA ALA A 265 15.77 17.21 0.04
C ALA A 265 15.74 17.84 -1.36
N GLU A 266 14.81 18.77 -1.62
CA GLU A 266 14.79 19.54 -2.86
C GLU A 266 16.09 20.36 -3.02
N SER A 267 17.21 19.69 -3.26
CA SER A 267 18.41 20.38 -3.73
C SER A 267 18.16 20.80 -5.16
N GLU A 268 18.54 22.03 -5.51
CA GLU A 268 18.35 22.71 -6.79
C GLU A 268 18.84 21.95 -8.05
N GLY A 269 19.23 20.70 -7.92
CA GLY A 269 19.78 19.82 -8.97
C GLY A 269 18.96 18.60 -9.34
N SER A 270 17.98 18.14 -8.55
CA SER A 270 17.23 16.94 -8.86
C SER A 270 16.07 17.23 -9.81
N LYS A 271 16.36 17.25 -11.09
CA LYS A 271 15.38 17.20 -12.18
C LYS A 271 14.85 15.77 -12.33
N SER A 272 14.11 15.26 -11.33
CA SER A 272 13.34 14.05 -11.55
C SER A 272 12.28 14.32 -12.62
N ILE A 273 11.96 13.34 -13.46
CA ILE A 273 10.93 13.48 -14.50
C ILE A 273 9.58 13.83 -13.84
N ALA A 274 9.31 13.37 -12.63
CA ALA A 274 8.15 13.79 -11.85
C ALA A 274 8.21 15.29 -11.50
N GLY A 275 9.34 15.81 -11.05
CA GLY A 275 9.54 17.24 -10.82
C GLY A 275 9.56 18.07 -12.11
N SER A 276 9.92 17.46 -13.25
CA SER A 276 9.82 18.10 -14.57
C SER A 276 8.37 18.10 -15.09
N ALA A 277 7.61 17.04 -14.89
CA ALA A 277 6.18 16.99 -15.24
C ALA A 277 5.37 17.96 -14.38
N LEU A 278 5.70 18.09 -13.08
CA LEU A 278 5.10 19.09 -12.18
C LEU A 278 5.44 20.53 -12.59
N ARG A 279 6.62 20.79 -13.16
CA ARG A 279 7.02 22.14 -13.62
C ARG A 279 6.52 22.52 -15.01
N HIS A 280 6.19 21.57 -15.87
CA HIS A 280 5.64 21.88 -17.22
C HIS A 280 4.15 22.19 -17.21
N VAL A 281 3.43 21.91 -16.12
CA VAL A 281 2.01 22.24 -15.96
C VAL A 281 1.82 23.59 -15.25
N ALA A 282 2.82 24.11 -14.57
CA ALA A 282 2.79 25.45 -14.00
C ALA A 282 3.00 26.49 -15.11
N ASP A 283 1.90 27.00 -15.69
CA ASP A 283 1.91 28.20 -16.52
C ASP A 283 2.34 29.38 -15.64
N PRO A 284 3.50 30.06 -15.90
CA PRO A 284 3.95 31.18 -15.09
C PRO A 284 3.05 32.43 -15.18
N ALA A 285 1.99 32.38 -16.00
CA ALA A 285 0.99 33.44 -16.13
C ALA A 285 -0.22 33.29 -15.17
N ALA A 286 -0.42 32.15 -14.53
CA ALA A 286 -1.41 32.01 -13.45
C ALA A 286 -0.80 32.60 -12.18
N GLY A 287 -1.22 33.81 -11.83
CA GLY A 287 -0.75 34.56 -10.65
C GLY A 287 -0.80 33.68 -9.40
N SER A 288 0.37 33.39 -8.83
CA SER A 288 0.56 32.65 -7.60
C SER A 288 -0.23 33.32 -6.47
N THR A 289 -1.33 32.73 -6.04
CA THR A 289 -2.09 33.15 -4.84
C THR A 289 -1.36 32.80 -3.54
N VAL A 290 -0.16 32.21 -3.60
CA VAL A 290 0.58 31.65 -2.46
C VAL A 290 1.61 32.63 -1.86
N SER A 291 1.53 33.93 -2.14
CA SER A 291 2.44 34.93 -1.51
C SER A 291 2.04 35.32 -0.09
N THR A 292 0.85 34.91 0.39
CA THR A 292 0.36 35.24 1.73
C THR A 292 0.92 34.25 2.76
N PRO A 293 1.59 34.70 3.82
CA PRO A 293 2.03 33.84 4.92
C PRO A 293 0.88 33.02 5.49
N ARG A 294 1.14 31.78 5.92
CA ARG A 294 0.13 30.83 6.43
C ARG A 294 -0.77 31.46 7.51
N GLU A 295 -0.20 32.21 8.43
CA GLU A 295 -0.88 32.82 9.58
C GLU A 295 -1.96 33.83 9.14
N GLN A 296 -1.83 34.40 7.95
CA GLN A 296 -2.75 35.39 7.39
C GLN A 296 -3.82 34.78 6.49
N ARG A 297 -3.71 33.49 6.14
CA ARG A 297 -4.72 32.80 5.33
C ARG A 297 -5.94 32.42 6.16
N PRO A 298 -7.15 32.46 5.59
CA PRO A 298 -8.37 32.00 6.27
C PRO A 298 -8.25 30.54 6.73
N THR A 299 -8.82 30.24 7.89
CA THR A 299 -8.97 28.85 8.36
C THR A 299 -10.14 28.19 7.66
N VAL A 300 -9.87 27.08 6.98
CA VAL A 300 -10.90 26.28 6.28
C VAL A 300 -11.44 25.16 7.18
N LEU A 301 -10.55 24.52 7.95
CA LEU A 301 -10.91 23.49 8.94
C LEU A 301 -10.19 23.76 10.24
N GLU A 302 -10.89 23.67 11.35
CA GLU A 302 -10.33 23.67 12.70
C GLU A 302 -10.95 22.53 13.50
N VAL A 303 -10.10 21.74 14.13
CA VAL A 303 -10.45 20.61 14.99
C VAL A 303 -9.82 20.86 16.34
N GLU A 304 -10.62 20.91 17.42
CA GLU A 304 -10.19 21.18 18.78
C GLU A 304 -10.61 20.05 19.72
N ASP A 305 -9.67 19.45 20.40
CA ASP A 305 -9.84 18.41 21.43
C ASP A 305 -10.83 17.32 21.04
N LEU A 306 -10.72 16.84 19.80
CA LEU A 306 -11.63 15.85 19.24
C LEU A 306 -11.44 14.48 19.86
N HIS A 307 -12.54 13.90 20.38
CA HIS A 307 -12.56 12.53 20.92
C HIS A 307 -13.59 11.65 20.23
N ARG A 308 -13.22 10.39 20.00
CA ARG A 308 -14.14 9.34 19.58
C ARG A 308 -13.84 8.02 20.28
N ILE A 309 -14.80 7.54 21.08
CA ILE A 309 -14.70 6.32 21.89
C ILE A 309 -15.77 5.33 21.44
N TYR A 310 -15.35 4.10 21.18
CA TYR A 310 -16.24 2.99 20.86
C TYR A 310 -16.30 2.01 22.04
N PRO A 311 -17.50 1.59 22.50
CA PRO A 311 -17.63 0.58 23.53
C PRO A 311 -17.26 -0.81 22.98
N ILE A 312 -16.37 -1.53 23.67
CA ILE A 312 -16.11 -2.94 23.39
C ILE A 312 -17.16 -3.76 24.13
N THR A 313 -17.96 -4.51 23.39
CA THR A 313 -19.04 -5.32 23.95
C THR A 313 -18.79 -6.82 23.73
N LYS A 314 -19.15 -7.66 24.70
CA LYS A 314 -19.10 -9.14 24.61
C LYS A 314 -20.46 -9.73 24.90
N GLY A 315 -20.84 -10.77 24.14
CA GLY A 315 -22.08 -11.53 24.28
C GLY A 315 -22.98 -11.44 23.04
N ALA A 316 -23.56 -12.57 22.62
CA ALA A 316 -24.44 -12.66 21.45
C ALA A 316 -25.87 -12.21 21.74
N LEU A 317 -26.43 -12.57 22.91
CA LEU A 317 -27.81 -12.25 23.32
C LEU A 317 -27.87 -11.03 24.24
N VAL A 318 -26.92 -10.92 25.20
CA VAL A 318 -26.81 -9.77 26.11
C VAL A 318 -25.42 -9.16 25.92
N ARG A 319 -25.37 -8.01 25.23
CA ARG A 319 -24.13 -7.26 25.03
C ARG A 319 -23.74 -6.54 26.31
N ARG A 320 -22.69 -7.03 27.00
CA ARG A 320 -22.08 -6.34 28.14
C ARG A 320 -20.86 -5.56 27.67
N LYS A 321 -20.76 -4.30 28.07
CA LYS A 321 -19.57 -3.47 27.87
C LYS A 321 -18.42 -4.07 28.69
N ILE A 322 -17.33 -4.46 28.02
CA ILE A 322 -16.13 -5.05 28.65
C ILE A 322 -14.92 -4.13 28.58
N GLY A 323 -15.02 -3.02 27.83
CA GLY A 323 -13.95 -2.05 27.68
C GLY A 323 -14.36 -0.89 26.78
N GLU A 324 -13.41 -0.02 26.53
CA GLU A 324 -13.52 1.11 25.60
C GLU A 324 -12.31 1.13 24.66
N GLN A 325 -12.55 1.42 23.39
CA GLN A 325 -11.51 1.72 22.42
C GLN A 325 -11.57 3.20 22.10
N ARG A 326 -10.53 3.94 22.46
CA ARG A 326 -10.36 5.35 22.09
C ARG A 326 -9.76 5.40 20.71
N ALA A 327 -10.60 5.54 19.69
CA ALA A 327 -10.14 5.63 18.30
C ALA A 327 -9.55 7.01 18.00
N VAL A 328 -10.08 8.06 18.64
CA VAL A 328 -9.53 9.42 18.66
C VAL A 328 -9.53 9.89 20.11
N ASP A 329 -8.42 10.46 20.58
CA ASP A 329 -8.18 10.77 21.99
C ASP A 329 -7.52 12.16 22.15
N GLY A 330 -8.31 13.23 21.93
CA GLY A 330 -7.91 14.60 22.17
C GLY A 330 -6.98 15.18 21.07
N ILE A 331 -7.37 15.08 19.80
CA ILE A 331 -6.59 15.65 18.70
C ILE A 331 -7.03 17.06 18.38
N SER A 332 -6.04 17.91 18.05
CA SER A 332 -6.28 19.30 17.62
C SER A 332 -5.37 19.63 16.45
N PHE A 333 -5.92 20.24 15.40
CA PHE A 333 -5.19 20.75 14.24
C PHE A 333 -6.05 21.73 13.43
N ASP A 334 -5.42 22.49 12.56
CA ASP A 334 -6.09 23.41 11.64
C ASP A 334 -5.56 23.24 10.22
N ILE A 335 -6.38 23.64 9.24
CA ILE A 335 -6.02 23.70 7.82
C ILE A 335 -6.38 25.09 7.31
N ARG A 336 -5.41 25.75 6.66
CA ARG A 336 -5.58 27.05 6.02
C ARG A 336 -5.93 26.92 4.55
N GLU A 337 -6.46 27.99 3.96
CA GLU A 337 -6.79 28.03 2.53
C GLU A 337 -5.56 27.75 1.66
N GLY A 338 -5.71 26.82 0.69
CA GLY A 338 -4.64 26.36 -0.19
C GLY A 338 -3.56 25.50 0.49
N GLU A 339 -3.77 25.07 1.75
CA GLU A 339 -2.86 24.20 2.49
C GLU A 339 -3.21 22.73 2.28
N CYS A 340 -2.19 21.87 2.19
CA CYS A 340 -2.30 20.43 2.28
C CYS A 340 -1.73 19.95 3.62
N LEU A 341 -2.60 19.52 4.54
CA LEU A 341 -2.21 18.84 5.77
C LEU A 341 -2.28 17.34 5.56
N ALA A 342 -1.15 16.64 5.74
CA ALA A 342 -1.14 15.19 5.74
C ALA A 342 -1.39 14.63 7.14
N LEU A 343 -2.23 13.59 7.25
CA LEU A 343 -2.45 12.81 8.47
C LEU A 343 -1.90 11.40 8.26
N VAL A 344 -0.82 11.07 8.94
CA VAL A 344 -0.08 9.81 8.76
C VAL A 344 -0.03 8.97 10.04
N GLY A 345 0.27 7.69 9.92
CA GLY A 345 0.43 6.76 11.04
C GLY A 345 0.02 5.34 10.64
N GLU A 346 0.25 4.38 11.52
CA GLU A 346 -0.09 2.97 11.31
C GLU A 346 -1.58 2.73 11.07
N SER A 347 -1.90 1.58 10.48
CA SER A 347 -3.30 1.15 10.31
C SER A 347 -3.98 1.01 11.68
N GLY A 348 -5.22 1.54 11.78
CA GLY A 348 -5.98 1.52 13.02
C GLY A 348 -5.58 2.58 14.07
N CYS A 349 -4.67 3.52 13.77
CA CYS A 349 -4.32 4.60 14.71
C CYS A 349 -5.41 5.67 14.87
N GLY A 350 -6.47 5.66 14.01
CA GLY A 350 -7.63 6.55 14.11
C GLY A 350 -7.83 7.52 12.93
N LYS A 351 -7.00 7.48 11.88
CA LYS A 351 -7.08 8.37 10.71
C LYS A 351 -8.47 8.42 10.07
N THR A 352 -8.94 7.28 9.59
CA THR A 352 -10.27 7.17 8.96
C THR A 352 -11.41 7.56 9.91
N THR A 353 -11.28 7.26 11.23
CA THR A 353 -12.24 7.72 12.23
C THR A 353 -12.28 9.24 12.31
N THR A 354 -11.12 9.89 12.32
CA THR A 354 -11.01 11.36 12.30
C THR A 354 -11.67 11.95 11.06
N LEU A 355 -11.40 11.37 9.87
CA LEU A 355 -12.05 11.81 8.63
C LEU A 355 -13.57 11.70 8.71
N MET A 356 -14.08 10.57 9.21
CA MET A 356 -15.52 10.34 9.31
C MET A 356 -16.19 11.30 10.30
N GLU A 357 -15.56 11.64 11.42
CA GLU A 357 -16.10 12.67 12.33
C GLU A 357 -16.19 14.04 11.64
N ILE A 358 -15.20 14.43 10.87
CA ILE A 358 -15.21 15.69 10.09
C ILE A 358 -16.31 15.66 9.03
N MET A 359 -16.41 14.57 8.26
CA MET A 359 -17.37 14.45 7.15
C MET A 359 -18.83 14.34 7.58
N GLN A 360 -19.11 13.90 8.82
CA GLN A 360 -20.46 13.86 9.35
C GLN A 360 -21.09 15.26 9.51
N LEU A 361 -20.28 16.30 9.70
CA LEU A 361 -20.68 17.67 9.98
C LEU A 361 -21.74 17.73 11.10
N ARG A 362 -21.47 17.04 12.20
CA ARG A 362 -22.32 16.92 13.39
C ARG A 362 -21.48 17.11 14.65
N ALA A 363 -22.16 17.36 15.76
CA ALA A 363 -21.51 17.42 17.05
C ALA A 363 -20.68 16.16 17.31
N PRO A 364 -19.37 16.27 17.56
CA PRO A 364 -18.54 15.14 17.98
C PRO A 364 -18.94 14.65 19.39
N GLN A 365 -18.41 13.51 19.83
CA GLN A 365 -18.64 13.05 21.21
C GLN A 365 -18.07 14.04 22.24
N GLN A 366 -16.90 14.60 21.93
CA GLN A 366 -16.24 15.65 22.72
C GLN A 366 -15.34 16.46 21.79
N GLY A 367 -15.12 17.73 22.12
CA GLY A 367 -14.35 18.67 21.31
C GLY A 367 -15.21 19.49 20.36
N ALA A 368 -14.58 20.20 19.45
CA ALA A 368 -15.24 21.04 18.45
C ALA A 368 -14.65 20.85 17.06
N ILE A 369 -15.51 20.98 16.04
CA ILE A 369 -15.11 21.03 14.63
C ILE A 369 -15.71 22.29 14.04
N ARG A 370 -14.88 23.13 13.38
CA ARG A 370 -15.30 24.33 12.64
C ARG A 370 -14.88 24.22 11.18
N VAL A 371 -15.82 24.53 10.29
CA VAL A 371 -15.58 24.59 8.85
C VAL A 371 -15.89 26.00 8.38
N ASN A 372 -14.92 26.65 7.73
CA ASN A 372 -15.00 28.07 7.33
C ASN A 372 -15.45 28.99 8.50
N GLY A 373 -14.95 28.74 9.71
CA GLY A 373 -15.33 29.46 10.93
C GLY A 373 -16.71 29.11 11.49
N THR A 374 -17.48 28.23 10.85
CA THR A 374 -18.83 27.79 11.32
C THR A 374 -18.69 26.51 12.13
N GLU A 375 -19.20 26.52 13.36
CA GLU A 375 -19.20 25.35 14.24
C GLU A 375 -20.25 24.33 13.78
N VAL A 376 -19.84 23.04 13.65
CA VAL A 376 -20.72 22.03 13.03
C VAL A 376 -21.81 21.48 13.96
N GLN A 377 -21.67 21.67 15.28
CA GLN A 377 -22.56 21.11 16.29
C GLN A 377 -23.97 21.72 16.26
N ASP A 378 -24.09 23.01 15.93
CA ASP A 378 -25.35 23.75 15.99
C ASP A 378 -26.03 23.94 14.62
N LEU A 379 -25.52 23.24 13.58
CA LEU A 379 -26.04 23.37 12.22
C LEU A 379 -27.45 22.82 12.07
N THR A 380 -28.34 23.60 11.50
CA THR A 380 -29.62 23.14 10.97
C THR A 380 -29.38 22.19 9.79
N ARG A 381 -30.41 21.44 9.40
CA ARG A 381 -30.35 20.54 8.23
C ARG A 381 -30.01 21.30 6.94
N LYS A 382 -30.50 22.52 6.77
CA LYS A 382 -30.24 23.36 5.59
C LYS A 382 -28.79 23.87 5.54
N GLU A 383 -28.29 24.38 6.66
CA GLU A 383 -26.90 24.85 6.79
C GLU A 383 -25.90 23.71 6.59
N ARG A 384 -26.19 22.53 7.17
CA ARG A 384 -25.37 21.34 6.95
C ARG A 384 -25.37 20.90 5.48
N ALA A 385 -26.49 21.00 4.77
CA ALA A 385 -26.56 20.68 3.35
C ALA A 385 -25.76 21.68 2.50
N ALA A 386 -25.76 22.96 2.86
CA ALA A 386 -24.93 23.98 2.22
C ALA A 386 -23.44 23.75 2.50
N LEU A 387 -23.06 23.45 3.76
CA LEU A 387 -21.67 23.24 4.13
C LEU A 387 -21.04 21.97 3.49
N ARG A 388 -21.87 20.99 3.11
CA ARG A 388 -21.42 19.80 2.37
C ARG A 388 -20.86 20.09 0.98
N SER A 389 -21.15 21.24 0.38
CA SER A 389 -20.50 21.66 -0.86
C SER A 389 -19.07 22.12 -0.63
N ASP A 390 -18.80 22.67 0.56
CA ASP A 390 -17.48 23.22 0.90
C ASP A 390 -16.47 22.15 1.33
N VAL A 391 -16.97 21.00 1.85
CA VAL A 391 -16.12 19.87 2.27
C VAL A 391 -16.56 18.60 1.58
N THR A 392 -15.68 18.05 0.76
CA THR A 392 -15.93 16.84 -0.03
C THR A 392 -14.89 15.76 0.27
N ILE A 393 -15.17 14.53 -0.14
CA ILE A 393 -14.27 13.39 0.10
C ILE A 393 -13.99 12.60 -1.17
N VAL A 394 -12.76 12.17 -1.32
CA VAL A 394 -12.32 11.13 -2.26
C VAL A 394 -11.95 9.90 -1.43
N PHE A 395 -12.64 8.79 -1.68
CA PHE A 395 -12.45 7.53 -0.94
C PHE A 395 -11.29 6.72 -1.48
N GLN A 396 -10.75 5.83 -0.65
CA GLN A 396 -9.66 4.92 -0.93
C GLN A 396 -9.93 4.00 -2.13
N ASP A 397 -11.14 3.45 -2.22
CA ASP A 397 -11.57 2.60 -3.34
C ASP A 397 -12.46 3.37 -4.30
N PRO A 398 -11.95 3.76 -5.48
CA PRO A 398 -12.74 4.45 -6.48
C PRO A 398 -13.92 3.62 -7.02
N MET A 399 -13.79 2.27 -7.04
CA MET A 399 -14.87 1.39 -7.51
C MET A 399 -16.04 1.38 -6.55
N ALA A 400 -15.78 1.31 -5.26
CA ALA A 400 -16.83 1.37 -4.25
C ALA A 400 -17.53 2.74 -4.21
N ALA A 401 -16.83 3.80 -4.67
CA ALA A 401 -17.32 5.17 -4.65
C ALA A 401 -18.16 5.56 -5.89
N LEU A 402 -18.04 4.83 -7.01
CA LEU A 402 -18.72 5.13 -8.28
C LEU A 402 -19.74 4.04 -8.60
N ASP A 403 -21.01 4.39 -8.84
CA ASP A 403 -22.00 3.38 -9.28
C ASP A 403 -21.64 2.86 -10.68
N PRO A 404 -21.29 1.57 -10.84
CA PRO A 404 -20.84 1.02 -12.12
C PRO A 404 -21.92 1.02 -13.21
N ARG A 405 -23.18 1.28 -12.85
CA ARG A 405 -24.33 1.32 -13.76
C ARG A 405 -24.66 2.72 -14.24
N MET A 406 -23.98 3.74 -13.74
CA MET A 406 -24.19 5.13 -14.13
C MET A 406 -23.10 5.61 -15.09
N PRO A 407 -23.42 6.34 -16.17
CA PRO A 407 -22.43 7.04 -16.96
C PRO A 407 -21.67 8.08 -16.12
N ILE A 408 -20.42 8.35 -16.48
CA ILE A 408 -19.57 9.31 -15.77
C ILE A 408 -20.23 10.69 -15.66
N ALA A 409 -20.89 11.17 -16.73
CA ALA A 409 -21.62 12.44 -16.70
C ALA A 409 -22.67 12.49 -15.57
N ASP A 410 -23.41 11.40 -15.35
CA ASP A 410 -24.46 11.36 -14.33
C ASP A 410 -23.87 11.29 -12.92
N ILE A 411 -22.77 10.58 -12.74
CA ILE A 411 -22.01 10.53 -11.48
C ILE A 411 -21.48 11.92 -11.11
N LEU A 412 -20.93 12.67 -12.09
CA LEU A 412 -20.45 14.02 -11.86
C LEU A 412 -21.57 15.03 -11.60
N LYS A 413 -22.76 14.84 -12.21
CA LYS A 413 -23.94 15.69 -12.00
C LYS A 413 -24.66 15.45 -10.67
N GLU A 414 -24.47 14.30 -10.04
CA GLU A 414 -25.17 13.93 -8.81
C GLU A 414 -25.02 14.99 -7.69
N PRO A 415 -23.81 15.41 -7.28
CA PRO A 415 -23.65 16.44 -6.25
C PRO A 415 -24.23 17.79 -6.66
N MET A 416 -24.14 18.17 -7.94
CA MET A 416 -24.68 19.42 -8.46
C MET A 416 -26.21 19.44 -8.46
N ARG A 417 -26.87 18.30 -8.75
CA ARG A 417 -28.33 18.15 -8.65
C ARG A 417 -28.81 18.42 -7.22
N VAL A 418 -28.10 17.90 -6.22
CA VAL A 418 -28.41 18.11 -4.80
C VAL A 418 -28.30 19.59 -4.43
N GLN A 419 -27.38 20.34 -5.04
CA GLN A 419 -27.18 21.76 -4.84
C GLN A 419 -28.08 22.64 -5.72
N GLY A 420 -28.95 22.05 -6.54
CA GLY A 420 -29.94 22.77 -7.36
C GLY A 420 -29.36 23.46 -8.60
N TYR A 421 -28.29 22.97 -9.17
CA TYR A 421 -27.74 23.50 -10.43
C TYR A 421 -28.70 23.25 -11.59
N THR A 422 -28.76 24.19 -12.55
CA THR A 422 -29.54 23.98 -13.78
C THR A 422 -28.85 22.94 -14.68
N LYS A 423 -29.62 22.35 -15.60
CA LYS A 423 -29.13 21.33 -16.52
C LYS A 423 -27.96 21.86 -17.36
N GLU A 424 -28.13 23.06 -17.90
CA GLU A 424 -27.12 23.72 -18.76
C GLU A 424 -25.80 23.92 -18.00
N ARG A 425 -25.90 24.45 -16.77
CA ARG A 425 -24.72 24.65 -15.91
C ARG A 425 -24.04 23.32 -15.55
N MET A 426 -24.83 22.26 -15.33
CA MET A 426 -24.27 20.93 -15.07
C MET A 426 -23.53 20.37 -16.28
N ASP A 427 -24.07 20.53 -17.50
CA ASP A 427 -23.46 20.02 -18.72
C ASP A 427 -22.11 20.73 -19.01
N GLU A 428 -22.06 22.06 -18.91
CA GLU A 428 -20.83 22.84 -19.01
C GLU A 428 -19.80 22.45 -17.96
N ARG A 429 -20.27 22.24 -16.72
CA ARG A 429 -19.40 21.88 -15.60
C ARG A 429 -18.80 20.48 -15.75
N VAL A 430 -19.55 19.49 -16.26
CA VAL A 430 -19.03 18.15 -16.55
C VAL A 430 -17.87 18.20 -17.54
N GLU A 431 -18.00 18.96 -18.61
CA GLU A 431 -16.93 19.12 -19.60
C GLU A 431 -15.68 19.75 -18.98
N TRP A 432 -15.87 20.82 -18.18
CA TRP A 432 -14.79 21.47 -17.47
C TRP A 432 -14.10 20.53 -16.48
N LEU A 433 -14.87 19.76 -15.69
CA LEU A 433 -14.35 18.80 -14.71
C LEU A 433 -13.48 17.74 -15.37
N LEU A 434 -13.94 17.12 -16.46
CA LEU A 434 -13.18 16.11 -17.19
C LEU A 434 -11.86 16.66 -17.70
N LYS A 435 -11.87 17.83 -18.34
CA LYS A 435 -10.64 18.51 -18.81
C LYS A 435 -9.70 18.82 -17.63
N THR A 436 -10.24 19.28 -16.53
CA THR A 436 -9.48 19.68 -15.33
C THR A 436 -8.70 18.50 -14.73
N VAL A 437 -9.26 17.29 -14.75
CA VAL A 437 -8.57 16.09 -14.27
C VAL A 437 -7.81 15.32 -15.37
N GLY A 438 -7.67 15.91 -16.57
CA GLY A 438 -6.96 15.32 -17.69
C GLY A 438 -7.67 14.15 -18.38
N LEU A 439 -9.00 14.16 -18.36
CA LEU A 439 -9.86 13.21 -19.08
C LEU A 439 -10.47 13.89 -20.33
N LEU A 440 -10.83 13.09 -21.34
CA LEU A 440 -11.44 13.58 -22.55
C LEU A 440 -12.94 13.83 -22.33
N PRO A 441 -13.55 14.86 -22.97
CA PRO A 441 -14.98 15.13 -22.86
C PRO A 441 -15.86 13.94 -23.29
N GLU A 442 -15.44 13.16 -24.28
CA GLU A 442 -16.12 11.94 -24.75
C GLU A 442 -16.24 10.84 -23.71
N HIS A 443 -15.39 10.88 -22.66
CA HIS A 443 -15.47 9.97 -21.52
C HIS A 443 -16.75 10.16 -20.68
N ALA A 444 -17.46 11.28 -20.86
CA ALA A 444 -18.73 11.57 -20.17
C ALA A 444 -19.80 10.47 -20.34
N ALA A 445 -19.83 9.83 -21.52
CA ALA A 445 -20.83 8.80 -21.85
C ALA A 445 -20.42 7.39 -21.41
N ARG A 446 -19.17 7.17 -20.99
CA ARG A 446 -18.65 5.86 -20.58
C ARG A 446 -19.05 5.51 -19.15
N PHE A 447 -18.93 4.22 -18.83
CA PHE A 447 -19.19 3.68 -17.50
C PHE A 447 -17.90 3.47 -16.72
N PRO A 448 -17.93 3.49 -15.37
CA PRO A 448 -16.72 3.31 -14.53
C PRO A 448 -15.91 2.05 -14.84
N THR A 449 -16.58 0.96 -15.26
CA THR A 449 -15.94 -0.32 -15.59
C THR A 449 -15.03 -0.25 -16.83
N GLU A 450 -15.22 0.75 -17.68
CA GLU A 450 -14.42 0.96 -18.91
C GLU A 450 -13.14 1.78 -18.68
N PHE A 451 -12.87 2.18 -17.43
CA PHE A 451 -11.73 3.02 -17.06
C PHE A 451 -10.66 2.22 -16.31
N SER A 452 -9.39 2.63 -16.47
CA SER A 452 -8.31 2.15 -15.62
C SER A 452 -8.45 2.65 -14.17
N GLY A 453 -7.72 2.06 -13.22
CA GLY A 453 -7.74 2.48 -11.81
C GLY A 453 -7.44 3.97 -11.64
N GLY A 454 -6.39 4.47 -12.29
CA GLY A 454 -6.03 5.88 -12.24
C GLY A 454 -7.06 6.82 -12.91
N GLN A 455 -7.70 6.39 -13.99
CA GLN A 455 -8.79 7.16 -14.60
C GLN A 455 -10.00 7.22 -13.68
N ARG A 456 -10.36 6.13 -13.00
CA ARG A 456 -11.44 6.12 -11.99
C ARG A 456 -11.13 7.05 -10.82
N GLN A 457 -9.87 7.06 -10.36
CA GLN A 457 -9.43 7.98 -9.31
C GLN A 457 -9.59 9.44 -9.75
N ARG A 458 -9.22 9.78 -10.99
CA ARG A 458 -9.43 11.11 -11.57
C ARG A 458 -10.92 11.49 -11.63
N VAL A 459 -11.82 10.53 -11.95
CA VAL A 459 -13.28 10.74 -11.89
C VAL A 459 -13.73 11.00 -10.47
N GLY A 460 -13.20 10.27 -9.47
CA GLY A 460 -13.48 10.51 -8.05
C GLY A 460 -13.11 11.93 -7.60
N VAL A 461 -11.93 12.41 -8.02
CA VAL A 461 -11.46 13.78 -7.78
C VAL A 461 -12.35 14.79 -8.52
N ALA A 462 -12.72 14.53 -9.78
CA ALA A 462 -13.64 15.39 -10.54
C ALA A 462 -15.01 15.52 -9.86
N ARG A 463 -15.53 14.41 -9.32
CA ARG A 463 -16.80 14.42 -8.54
C ARG A 463 -16.69 15.26 -7.28
N ALA A 464 -15.56 15.15 -6.57
CA ALA A 464 -15.30 15.96 -5.38
C ALA A 464 -15.23 17.46 -5.70
N LEU A 465 -14.69 17.83 -6.87
CA LEU A 465 -14.60 19.23 -7.36
C LEU A 465 -15.91 19.80 -7.92
N ALA A 466 -16.96 18.99 -8.06
CA ALA A 466 -18.16 19.37 -8.82
C ALA A 466 -18.83 20.66 -8.33
N CYS A 467 -18.82 20.92 -7.02
CA CYS A 467 -19.47 22.05 -6.37
C CYS A 467 -18.50 23.11 -5.82
N ASP A 468 -17.29 23.22 -6.37
CA ASP A 468 -16.26 24.19 -5.95
C ASP A 468 -15.92 24.13 -4.44
N PRO A 469 -15.49 22.97 -3.91
CA PRO A 469 -15.19 22.80 -2.49
C PRO A 469 -13.98 23.65 -2.08
N LYS A 470 -13.94 24.08 -0.82
CA LYS A 470 -12.77 24.72 -0.19
C LYS A 470 -11.81 23.68 0.39
N LEU A 471 -12.35 22.52 0.81
CA LEU A 471 -11.59 21.42 1.38
C LEU A 471 -11.97 20.10 0.70
N ILE A 472 -10.97 19.36 0.23
CA ILE A 472 -11.14 17.97 -0.19
C ILE A 472 -10.40 17.08 0.80
N VAL A 473 -11.12 16.15 1.39
CA VAL A 473 -10.56 15.07 2.21
C VAL A 473 -10.19 13.93 1.26
N LEU A 474 -8.94 13.51 1.32
CA LEU A 474 -8.37 12.48 0.46
C LEU A 474 -7.98 11.28 1.34
N ASP A 475 -8.77 10.21 1.30
CA ASP A 475 -8.50 9.00 2.10
C ASP A 475 -7.73 7.99 1.25
N GLU A 476 -6.43 7.90 1.45
CA GLU A 476 -5.48 7.03 0.73
C GLU A 476 -5.68 7.05 -0.81
N PRO A 477 -5.68 8.22 -1.46
CA PRO A 477 -6.13 8.36 -2.85
C PRO A 477 -5.24 7.68 -3.89
N THR A 478 -4.10 7.13 -3.50
CA THR A 478 -3.11 6.52 -4.41
C THR A 478 -2.71 5.09 -4.02
N SER A 479 -3.23 4.53 -2.91
CA SER A 479 -2.78 3.25 -2.34
C SER A 479 -3.01 2.01 -3.23
N ALA A 480 -3.96 2.10 -4.17
CA ALA A 480 -4.30 0.99 -5.09
C ALA A 480 -3.78 1.23 -6.53
N LEU A 481 -2.86 2.19 -6.72
CA LEU A 481 -2.36 2.59 -8.02
C LEU A 481 -0.90 2.19 -8.22
N ASP A 482 -0.56 1.84 -9.46
CA ASP A 482 0.83 1.65 -9.85
C ASP A 482 1.63 2.96 -9.74
N VAL A 483 2.94 2.85 -9.52
CA VAL A 483 3.84 3.98 -9.26
C VAL A 483 3.74 5.08 -10.33
N THR A 484 3.67 4.72 -11.61
CA THR A 484 3.56 5.68 -12.73
C THR A 484 2.20 6.41 -12.72
N VAL A 485 1.13 5.69 -12.46
CA VAL A 485 -0.24 6.24 -12.36
C VAL A 485 -0.37 7.11 -11.11
N GLN A 486 0.20 6.66 -9.98
CA GLN A 486 0.27 7.40 -8.72
C GLN A 486 0.95 8.76 -8.91
N ALA A 487 2.13 8.79 -9.55
CA ALA A 487 2.83 10.04 -9.86
C ALA A 487 1.95 11.02 -10.67
N GLY A 488 1.21 10.50 -11.67
CA GLY A 488 0.30 11.31 -12.47
C GLY A 488 -0.90 11.86 -11.70
N VAL A 489 -1.43 11.12 -10.70
CA VAL A 489 -2.51 11.60 -9.82
C VAL A 489 -1.99 12.65 -8.84
N LEU A 490 -0.80 12.45 -8.26
CA LEU A 490 -0.17 13.42 -7.36
C LEU A 490 0.13 14.74 -8.06
N ALA A 491 0.69 14.68 -9.28
CA ALA A 491 0.92 15.86 -10.10
C ALA A 491 -0.37 16.64 -10.37
N MET A 492 -1.46 15.93 -10.70
CA MET A 492 -2.77 16.55 -10.88
C MET A 492 -3.28 17.22 -9.59
N LEU A 493 -3.18 16.55 -8.43
CA LEU A 493 -3.61 17.12 -7.15
C LEU A 493 -2.81 18.37 -6.77
N ALA A 494 -1.48 18.35 -6.99
CA ALA A 494 -0.63 19.51 -6.76
C ALA A 494 -1.00 20.70 -7.68
N ASP A 495 -1.28 20.44 -8.95
CA ASP A 495 -1.78 21.45 -9.90
C ASP A 495 -3.14 22.03 -9.48
N LEU A 496 -4.08 21.19 -9.05
CA LEU A 496 -5.38 21.62 -8.55
C LEU A 496 -5.26 22.51 -7.31
N LYS A 497 -4.36 22.17 -6.36
CA LYS A 497 -4.07 22.99 -5.18
C LYS A 497 -3.65 24.41 -5.59
N VAL A 498 -2.74 24.53 -6.53
CA VAL A 498 -2.20 25.82 -6.96
C VAL A 498 -3.21 26.61 -7.80
N ARG A 499 -3.85 25.99 -8.80
CA ARG A 499 -4.75 26.68 -9.73
C ARG A 499 -6.10 27.05 -9.14
N LEU A 500 -6.67 26.18 -8.30
CA LEU A 500 -8.00 26.36 -7.75
C LEU A 500 -8.00 26.86 -6.30
N GLY A 501 -6.85 26.92 -5.64
CA GLY A 501 -6.74 27.31 -4.23
C GLY A 501 -7.43 26.34 -3.26
N VAL A 502 -7.67 25.10 -3.68
CA VAL A 502 -8.34 24.09 -2.87
C VAL A 502 -7.39 23.57 -1.80
N SER A 503 -7.89 23.44 -0.57
CA SER A 503 -7.16 22.87 0.55
C SER A 503 -7.36 21.36 0.62
N PHE A 504 -6.36 20.61 1.13
CA PHE A 504 -6.44 19.15 1.27
C PHE A 504 -6.22 18.72 2.71
N LEU A 505 -7.03 17.76 3.17
CA LEU A 505 -6.69 16.86 4.26
C LEU A 505 -6.32 15.51 3.64
N PHE A 506 -5.02 15.23 3.56
CA PHE A 506 -4.47 14.08 2.86
C PHE A 506 -4.14 12.96 3.84
N VAL A 507 -4.82 11.83 3.76
CA VAL A 507 -4.51 10.65 4.57
C VAL A 507 -3.72 9.66 3.75
N SER A 508 -2.59 9.23 4.27
CA SER A 508 -1.76 8.21 3.64
C SER A 508 -0.94 7.45 4.70
N HIS A 509 -0.57 6.23 4.35
CA HIS A 509 0.46 5.47 5.03
C HIS A 509 1.81 5.53 4.28
N ASP A 510 1.84 6.03 3.04
CA ASP A 510 3.04 6.21 2.23
C ASP A 510 3.66 7.60 2.48
N LEU A 511 4.71 7.62 3.28
CA LEU A 511 5.43 8.83 3.64
C LEU A 511 6.19 9.46 2.47
N SER A 512 6.59 8.65 1.48
CA SER A 512 7.24 9.17 0.27
C SER A 512 6.29 10.06 -0.53
N VAL A 513 5.02 9.63 -0.64
CA VAL A 513 3.94 10.43 -1.25
C VAL A 513 3.68 11.69 -0.45
N VAL A 514 3.56 11.56 0.88
CA VAL A 514 3.26 12.67 1.78
C VAL A 514 4.28 13.80 1.65
N ARG A 515 5.58 13.47 1.61
CA ARG A 515 6.64 14.48 1.45
C ARG A 515 6.49 15.33 0.20
N HIS A 516 5.94 14.77 -0.90
CA HIS A 516 5.83 15.46 -2.18
C HIS A 516 4.59 16.35 -2.32
N ILE A 517 3.54 16.13 -1.51
CA ILE A 517 2.26 16.86 -1.70
C ILE A 517 1.90 17.77 -0.52
N SER A 518 2.35 17.43 0.70
CA SER A 518 1.91 18.13 1.92
C SER A 518 2.81 19.32 2.28
N ASP A 519 2.18 20.36 2.79
CA ASP A 519 2.86 21.51 3.39
C ASP A 519 3.18 21.22 4.85
N ARG A 520 2.24 20.55 5.56
CA ARG A 520 2.40 20.12 6.95
C ARG A 520 1.99 18.66 7.13
N ILE A 521 2.51 18.05 8.17
CA ILE A 521 2.25 16.67 8.54
C ILE A 521 1.83 16.55 10.00
N ALA A 522 0.79 15.76 10.25
CA ALA A 522 0.35 15.34 11.58
C ALA A 522 0.59 13.82 11.72
N VAL A 523 1.49 13.43 12.59
CA VAL A 523 1.81 12.02 12.87
C VAL A 523 0.88 11.52 13.96
N MET A 524 0.08 10.49 13.65
CA MET A 524 -0.93 9.96 14.55
C MET A 524 -0.54 8.56 15.08
N ARG A 525 -0.61 8.38 16.40
CA ARG A 525 -0.37 7.10 17.09
C ARG A 525 -1.42 6.86 18.15
N LYS A 526 -2.10 5.70 18.11
CA LYS A 526 -3.09 5.26 19.12
C LYS A 526 -4.12 6.34 19.49
N GLY A 527 -4.69 6.98 18.48
CA GLY A 527 -5.73 8.00 18.63
C GLY A 527 -5.22 9.42 18.91
N LYS A 528 -3.93 9.65 19.04
CA LYS A 528 -3.34 10.96 19.36
C LYS A 528 -2.43 11.46 18.25
N ILE A 529 -2.38 12.75 18.02
CA ILE A 529 -1.32 13.40 17.25
C ILE A 529 -0.10 13.50 18.18
N VAL A 530 0.98 12.83 17.80
CA VAL A 530 2.23 12.82 18.58
C VAL A 530 3.25 13.83 18.08
N GLU A 531 3.13 14.24 16.81
CA GLU A 531 3.95 15.29 16.21
C GLU A 531 3.15 16.01 15.13
N LEU A 532 3.27 17.33 15.05
CA LEU A 532 2.63 18.20 14.06
C LEU A 532 3.60 19.32 13.70
N GLY A 533 3.95 19.46 12.44
CA GLY A 533 4.91 20.48 11.99
C GLY A 533 4.91 20.63 10.47
N ASP A 534 5.79 21.49 9.98
CA ASP A 534 6.07 21.61 8.55
C ASP A 534 6.65 20.29 8.03
N THR A 535 6.27 19.90 6.83
CA THR A 535 6.65 18.57 6.30
C THR A 535 8.17 18.41 6.29
N GLU A 536 8.92 19.36 5.77
CA GLU A 536 10.39 19.26 5.69
C GLU A 536 11.06 19.22 7.08
N ASP A 537 10.53 19.93 8.08
CA ASP A 537 11.06 19.90 9.44
C ASP A 537 10.88 18.52 10.07
N VAL A 538 9.68 17.93 9.97
CA VAL A 538 9.40 16.59 10.52
C VAL A 538 10.18 15.50 9.81
N PHE A 539 10.44 15.63 8.49
CA PHE A 539 11.24 14.66 7.75
C PHE A 539 12.75 14.79 8.03
N SER A 540 13.27 16.00 8.23
CA SER A 540 14.70 16.23 8.45
C SER A 540 15.11 16.04 9.91
N ASP A 541 14.29 16.47 10.88
CA ASP A 541 14.57 16.42 12.32
C ASP A 541 13.32 16.03 13.14
N PRO A 542 12.84 14.77 13.00
CA PRO A 542 11.66 14.30 13.73
C PRO A 542 11.90 14.32 15.25
N GLN A 543 11.05 15.02 15.99
CA GLN A 543 11.22 15.21 17.43
C GLN A 543 10.69 14.02 18.24
N HIS A 544 9.62 13.39 17.78
CA HIS A 544 9.02 12.26 18.49
C HIS A 544 9.68 10.93 18.09
N GLU A 545 9.91 10.02 19.06
CA GLU A 545 10.51 8.71 18.83
C GLU A 545 9.77 7.88 17.77
N TYR A 546 8.44 7.90 17.82
CA TYR A 546 7.61 7.18 16.84
C TYR A 546 7.73 7.74 15.43
N SER A 547 7.87 9.05 15.26
CA SER A 547 8.11 9.66 13.93
C SER A 547 9.44 9.20 13.36
N ARG A 548 10.48 9.10 14.20
CA ARG A 548 11.80 8.55 13.81
C ARG A 548 11.69 7.07 13.42
N GLU A 549 10.95 6.27 14.19
CA GLU A 549 10.67 4.87 13.88
C GLU A 549 9.96 4.72 12.54
N LEU A 550 8.89 5.51 12.34
CA LEU A 550 8.08 5.49 11.13
C LEU A 550 8.88 5.90 9.88
N LEU A 551 9.67 6.97 9.96
CA LEU A 551 10.51 7.45 8.86
C LEU A 551 11.67 6.49 8.55
N SER A 552 12.26 5.84 9.56
CA SER A 552 13.33 4.86 9.36
C SER A 552 12.86 3.58 8.67
N ALA A 553 11.56 3.26 8.78
CA ALA A 553 10.95 2.09 8.15
C ALA A 553 10.65 2.29 6.66
N VAL A 554 10.68 3.54 6.14
CA VAL A 554 10.41 3.82 4.72
C VAL A 554 11.48 3.20 3.83
N PRO A 555 11.12 2.34 2.86
CA PRO A 555 12.07 1.80 1.91
C PRO A 555 12.65 2.91 1.02
N ILE A 556 13.96 2.87 0.81
CA ILE A 556 14.64 3.82 -0.07
C ILE A 556 14.96 3.13 -1.39
N PRO A 557 14.59 3.72 -2.55
CA PRO A 557 14.89 3.15 -3.87
C PRO A 557 16.35 3.41 -4.27
N ASP A 558 17.27 2.98 -3.40
CA ASP A 558 18.71 3.08 -3.59
C ASP A 558 19.39 1.85 -2.96
N PRO A 559 19.98 0.94 -3.75
CA PRO A 559 20.57 -0.29 -3.26
C PRO A 559 21.74 -0.08 -2.29
N GLU A 560 22.55 0.97 -2.46
CA GLU A 560 23.68 1.24 -1.58
C GLU A 560 23.20 1.70 -0.20
N ILE A 561 22.28 2.65 -0.17
CA ILE A 561 21.67 3.14 1.08
C ILE A 561 20.91 2.03 1.79
N ALA A 562 20.15 1.21 1.07
CA ALA A 562 19.41 0.09 1.64
C ALA A 562 20.34 -0.95 2.28
N ARG A 563 21.45 -1.30 1.60
CA ARG A 563 22.50 -2.18 2.16
C ARG A 563 23.18 -1.60 3.39
N GLN A 564 23.45 -0.28 3.41
CA GLN A 564 24.03 0.40 4.56
C GLN A 564 23.11 0.36 5.77
N ARG A 565 21.82 0.75 5.59
CA ARG A 565 20.82 0.68 6.66
C ARG A 565 20.71 -0.71 7.27
N ARG A 566 20.74 -1.75 6.45
CA ARG A 566 20.69 -3.13 6.92
C ARG A 566 21.90 -3.51 7.78
N ARG A 567 23.13 -3.12 7.40
CA ARG A 567 24.34 -3.32 8.21
C ARG A 567 24.21 -2.65 9.57
N ASP A 568 23.76 -1.40 9.60
CA ASP A 568 23.57 -0.64 10.83
C ASP A 568 22.56 -1.30 11.79
N VAL A 569 21.50 -1.92 11.28
CA VAL A 569 20.51 -2.66 12.07
C VAL A 569 21.13 -3.93 12.67
N ILE A 570 21.89 -4.70 11.88
CA ILE A 570 22.58 -5.92 12.34
C ILE A 570 23.59 -5.58 13.43
N ASP A 571 24.41 -4.55 13.25
CA ASP A 571 25.41 -4.12 14.22
C ASP A 571 24.78 -3.67 15.55
N ARG A 572 23.65 -2.91 15.50
CA ARG A 572 22.89 -2.52 16.70
C ARG A 572 22.28 -3.71 17.44
N SER A 573 21.82 -4.73 16.73
CA SER A 573 21.27 -5.94 17.33
C SER A 573 22.36 -6.80 17.99
N ALA A 574 23.54 -6.89 17.38
CA ALA A 574 24.70 -7.58 17.94
C ALA A 574 25.19 -6.88 19.23
N PHE A 575 25.21 -5.55 19.28
CA PHE A 575 25.57 -4.79 20.48
C PHE A 575 24.59 -4.96 21.65
N LYS A 576 23.28 -5.07 21.38
CA LYS A 576 22.27 -5.34 22.40
C LYS A 576 22.39 -6.75 23.00
N GLY A 577 22.85 -7.73 22.24
CA GLY A 577 23.12 -9.11 22.69
C GLY A 577 24.33 -9.21 23.64
N VAL A 578 25.36 -8.39 23.44
CA VAL A 578 26.57 -8.36 24.26
C VAL A 578 26.36 -7.60 25.59
N GLY A 579 25.51 -6.54 25.57
CA GLY A 579 25.20 -5.76 26.79
C GLY A 579 24.31 -6.51 27.80
N GLY A 580 23.47 -7.45 27.34
CA GLY A 580 22.61 -8.27 28.20
C GLY A 580 23.36 -9.37 28.96
N ALA A 581 24.48 -9.84 28.44
CA ALA A 581 25.30 -10.89 29.08
C ALA A 581 26.23 -10.35 30.20
N ALA A 582 26.55 -9.05 30.19
CA ALA A 582 27.43 -8.42 31.17
C ALA A 582 26.72 -7.95 32.47
N ALA A 583 25.39 -7.83 32.47
CA ALA A 583 24.62 -7.37 33.63
C ALA A 583 24.15 -8.48 34.57
N GLY A 584 24.39 -9.78 34.24
CA GLY A 584 23.96 -10.93 35.02
C GLY A 584 25.04 -11.58 35.94
N ALA A 585 26.28 -11.07 35.94
CA ALA A 585 27.38 -11.69 36.67
C ALA A 585 27.92 -10.83 37.83
N GLY A 586 27.05 -10.31 38.66
CA GLY A 586 27.49 -9.52 39.81
C GLY A 586 26.42 -9.36 40.88
N THR A 587 26.15 -10.41 41.64
CA THR A 587 25.86 -10.40 43.08
C THR A 587 25.49 -11.81 43.54
N ALA A 588 26.50 -12.60 43.92
CA ALA A 588 26.33 -13.69 44.86
C ALA A 588 27.61 -13.76 45.69
N SER A 589 27.64 -13.10 46.79
CA SER A 589 28.45 -13.40 47.97
C SER A 589 27.73 -12.89 49.20
#